data_e76df6d210e870e43242036e02ce399e
#
_entry.id   e76df6d210e870e43242036e02ce399e
#
_cell.length_a   1.000
_cell.length_b   1.000
_cell.length_c   1.000
_cell.angle_alpha   90.00
_cell.angle_beta   90.00
_cell.angle_gamma   90.00
#
_symmetry.space_group_name_H-M   'P 1'
#
loop_
_entity.id
_entity.type
_entity.pdbx_description
1 polymer ?
#
loop_
_entity_poly.entity_id
_entity_poly.type
_entity_poly.pdbx_seq_one_letter_code
_entity_poly.pdbx_strand_id
1 'polypeptide(L)'
;MICLPDNLNSEELLNNIRELCWDAAKIFRSYNQKIKNSKKLNIKNFETGPVTSADIEINELIKNIIRNKYPVQKWEFLSEEDKNYNRNTINNSKWVWIIDPLDGTKDFIKETGEYAMHLALTYEKEIILGIVLIPQKNQLWISLKDEGTWFENENSIKEYPINKKNKKLKELKILTSKSHVHQKFNSLLEKINPKQIQGMGSVGYKISSILRGDGDLYISYALPGGTSPQDWDIAAPLGLIKEAGGYFTDINGADLKFLKEGNFDQGGILIASMNSNHLEICETISKLINN
;
A
#
# COMPACT_ATOMS: atom_id res chain seq x y z
N MET A 1 13.04 -12.22 19.46
CA MET A 1 13.49 -10.89 18.98
C MET A 1 14.32 -11.14 17.73
N ILE A 2 13.81 -10.77 16.56
CA ILE A 2 14.55 -10.93 15.30
C ILE A 2 15.65 -9.86 15.27
N CYS A 3 16.85 -10.28 14.95
CA CYS A 3 17.95 -9.36 14.71
C CYS A 3 17.81 -8.84 13.28
N LEU A 4 17.31 -7.62 13.14
CA LEU A 4 17.28 -6.96 11.83
C LEU A 4 18.70 -6.74 11.30
N PRO A 5 18.88 -6.65 9.97
CA PRO A 5 20.19 -6.33 9.40
C PRO A 5 20.82 -5.10 10.06
N ASP A 6 22.18 -5.05 10.08
CA ASP A 6 22.97 -3.98 10.69
C ASP A 6 22.68 -3.75 12.19
N ASN A 7 22.23 -4.81 12.91
CA ASN A 7 21.89 -4.79 14.35
C ASN A 7 20.83 -3.75 14.73
N LEU A 8 19.94 -3.41 13.80
CA LEU A 8 18.81 -2.53 14.06
C LEU A 8 17.86 -3.18 15.07
N ASN A 9 17.54 -2.46 16.15
CA ASN A 9 16.61 -2.94 17.16
C ASN A 9 15.17 -2.87 16.64
N SER A 10 14.54 -4.03 16.40
CA SER A 10 13.18 -4.11 15.84
C SER A 10 12.12 -3.52 16.78
N GLU A 11 12.25 -3.70 18.09
CA GLU A 11 11.27 -3.17 19.06
C GLU A 11 11.34 -1.64 19.14
N GLU A 12 12.54 -1.08 19.21
CA GLU A 12 12.75 0.36 19.20
C GLU A 12 12.23 0.98 17.90
N LEU A 13 12.55 0.36 16.76
CA LEU A 13 12.06 0.81 15.46
C LEU A 13 10.53 0.82 15.43
N LEU A 14 9.89 -0.27 15.82
CA LEU A 14 8.44 -0.37 15.82
C LEU A 14 7.79 0.66 16.75
N ASN A 15 8.35 0.91 17.93
CA ASN A 15 7.81 1.91 18.86
C ASN A 15 7.89 3.32 18.27
N ASN A 16 9.04 3.69 17.69
CA ASN A 16 9.21 4.99 17.05
C ASN A 16 8.26 5.16 15.85
N ILE A 17 8.05 4.11 15.04
CA ILE A 17 7.15 4.15 13.88
C ILE A 17 5.68 4.20 14.33
N ARG A 18 5.28 3.51 15.40
CA ARG A 18 3.92 3.64 15.97
C ARG A 18 3.61 5.07 16.38
N GLU A 19 4.51 5.72 17.13
CA GLU A 19 4.35 7.13 17.53
C GLU A 19 4.18 8.02 16.30
N LEU A 20 5.06 7.89 15.31
CA LEU A 20 4.99 8.62 14.04
C LEU A 20 3.63 8.43 13.35
N CYS A 21 3.16 7.18 13.24
CA CYS A 21 1.90 6.88 12.55
C CYS A 21 0.69 7.50 13.27
N TRP A 22 0.66 7.47 14.61
CA TRP A 22 -0.42 8.10 15.34
C TRP A 22 -0.36 9.63 15.30
N ASP A 23 0.83 10.23 15.18
CA ASP A 23 0.96 11.67 14.90
C ASP A 23 0.46 12.01 13.49
N ALA A 24 0.77 11.21 12.48
CA ALA A 24 0.18 11.35 11.14
C ALA A 24 -1.36 11.22 11.18
N ALA A 25 -1.91 10.30 11.98
CA ALA A 25 -3.35 10.17 12.16
C ALA A 25 -4.00 11.45 12.74
N LYS A 26 -3.31 12.17 13.61
CA LYS A 26 -3.79 13.47 14.14
C LYS A 26 -3.85 14.53 13.03
N ILE A 27 -2.85 14.55 12.15
CA ILE A 27 -2.83 15.45 10.98
C ILE A 27 -4.03 15.15 10.08
N PHE A 28 -4.27 13.89 9.70
CA PHE A 28 -5.44 13.50 8.91
C PHE A 28 -6.75 13.94 9.56
N ARG A 29 -6.92 13.72 10.86
CA ARG A 29 -8.12 14.15 11.59
C ARG A 29 -8.30 15.67 11.57
N SER A 30 -7.22 16.44 11.72
CA SER A 30 -7.25 17.90 11.63
C SER A 30 -7.72 18.38 10.26
N TYR A 31 -7.18 17.81 9.18
CA TYR A 31 -7.59 18.17 7.81
C TYR A 31 -9.03 17.74 7.50
N ASN A 32 -9.47 16.57 7.94
CA ASN A 32 -10.87 16.15 7.82
C ASN A 32 -11.83 17.13 8.51
N GLN A 33 -11.48 17.65 9.68
CA GLN A 33 -12.29 18.68 10.35
C GLN A 33 -12.32 20.00 9.55
N LYS A 34 -11.17 20.41 8.95
CA LYS A 34 -11.11 21.59 8.07
C LYS A 34 -12.00 21.42 6.83
N ILE A 35 -12.02 20.22 6.21
CA ILE A 35 -12.89 19.91 5.08
C ILE A 35 -14.36 20.04 5.52
N LYS A 36 -14.76 19.35 6.59
CA LYS A 36 -16.14 19.38 7.13
C LYS A 36 -16.62 20.77 7.48
N ASN A 37 -15.73 21.64 7.95
CA ASN A 37 -16.06 23.02 8.28
C ASN A 37 -16.07 23.97 7.07
N SER A 38 -16.11 23.42 5.83
CA SER A 38 -16.11 24.18 4.58
C SER A 38 -14.89 25.10 4.42
N LYS A 39 -13.79 24.84 5.12
CA LYS A 39 -12.54 25.55 4.92
C LYS A 39 -11.90 25.08 3.62
N LYS A 40 -11.55 26.01 2.74
CA LYS A 40 -10.88 25.70 1.47
C LYS A 40 -9.53 25.04 1.76
N LEU A 41 -9.35 23.78 1.31
CA LEU A 41 -8.05 23.15 1.25
C LEU A 41 -7.21 23.78 0.14
N ASN A 42 -5.93 23.92 0.40
CA ASN A 42 -4.98 24.31 -0.63
C ASN A 42 -4.67 23.09 -1.50
N ILE A 43 -5.44 22.91 -2.57
CA ILE A 43 -5.30 21.80 -3.50
C ILE A 43 -4.45 22.26 -4.68
N LYS A 44 -3.42 21.50 -5.00
CA LYS A 44 -2.59 21.68 -6.18
C LYS A 44 -2.78 20.50 -7.12
N ASN A 45 -2.90 20.81 -8.41
CA ASN A 45 -2.94 19.80 -9.45
C ASN A 45 -1.53 19.62 -10.02
N PHE A 46 -1.05 18.37 -9.99
CA PHE A 46 0.19 17.95 -10.63
C PHE A 46 -0.12 16.89 -11.68
N GLU A 47 0.85 16.50 -12.49
CA GLU A 47 0.70 15.44 -13.50
C GLU A 47 0.22 14.11 -12.91
N THR A 48 0.58 13.82 -11.65
CA THR A 48 0.19 12.62 -10.90
C THR A 48 -1.18 12.71 -10.21
N GLY A 49 -1.85 13.86 -10.27
CA GLY A 49 -3.15 14.11 -9.66
C GLY A 49 -3.17 15.24 -8.61
N PRO A 50 -4.27 15.38 -7.85
CA PRO A 50 -4.38 16.43 -6.84
C PRO A 50 -3.52 16.09 -5.61
N VAL A 51 -2.70 17.04 -5.17
CA VAL A 51 -1.91 16.97 -3.95
C VAL A 51 -2.50 17.91 -2.91
N THR A 52 -2.67 17.44 -1.69
CA THR A 52 -3.20 18.25 -0.58
C THR A 52 -2.06 18.76 0.33
N SER A 53 -2.37 19.75 1.16
CA SER A 53 -1.42 20.18 2.19
C SER A 53 -1.15 19.06 3.22
N ALA A 54 -2.07 18.10 3.36
CA ALA A 54 -1.90 16.97 4.24
C ALA A 54 -0.79 16.03 3.76
N ASP A 55 -0.73 15.74 2.43
CA ASP A 55 0.32 14.91 1.83
C ASP A 55 1.70 15.46 2.17
N ILE A 56 1.89 16.76 1.94
CA ILE A 56 3.16 17.45 2.16
C ILE A 56 3.54 17.43 3.66
N GLU A 57 2.59 17.76 4.54
CA GLU A 57 2.83 17.82 5.98
C GLU A 57 3.20 16.45 6.55
N ILE A 58 2.51 15.38 6.10
CA ILE A 58 2.80 14.01 6.52
C ILE A 58 4.15 13.52 5.97
N ASN A 59 4.47 13.83 4.70
CA ASN A 59 5.77 13.51 4.11
C ASN A 59 6.93 14.10 4.94
N GLU A 60 6.82 15.38 5.28
CA GLU A 60 7.83 16.06 6.09
C GLU A 60 7.89 15.50 7.53
N LEU A 61 6.75 15.21 8.15
CA LEU A 61 6.70 14.56 9.45
C LEU A 61 7.48 13.25 9.46
N ILE A 62 7.19 12.35 8.49
CA ILE A 62 7.83 11.04 8.37
C ILE A 62 9.33 11.19 8.26
N LYS A 63 9.81 11.99 7.30
CA LYS A 63 11.24 12.16 7.04
C LYS A 63 11.98 12.79 8.22
N ASN A 64 11.39 13.81 8.84
CA ASN A 64 12.00 14.50 9.97
C ASN A 64 12.12 13.59 11.19
N ILE A 65 11.08 12.83 11.52
CA ILE A 65 11.12 11.91 12.67
C ILE A 65 12.16 10.81 12.42
N ILE A 66 12.15 10.18 11.24
CA ILE A 66 13.11 9.09 10.93
C ILE A 66 14.55 9.61 10.96
N ARG A 67 14.85 10.75 10.34
CA ARG A 67 16.18 11.35 10.36
C ARG A 67 16.65 11.72 11.76
N ASN A 68 15.78 12.27 12.58
CA ASN A 68 16.11 12.68 13.94
C ASN A 68 16.32 11.50 14.89
N LYS A 69 15.51 10.45 14.76
CA LYS A 69 15.63 9.24 15.60
C LYS A 69 16.83 8.36 15.20
N TYR A 70 17.21 8.40 13.90
CA TYR A 70 18.25 7.55 13.33
C TYR A 70 19.32 8.35 12.55
N PRO A 71 19.99 9.33 13.20
CA PRO A 71 20.87 10.29 12.51
C PRO A 71 22.15 9.67 11.92
N VAL A 72 22.54 8.48 12.39
CA VAL A 72 23.73 7.77 11.90
C VAL A 72 23.44 6.79 10.78
N GLN A 73 22.16 6.50 10.54
CA GLN A 73 21.74 5.56 9.50
C GLN A 73 21.77 6.24 8.13
N LYS A 74 22.43 5.59 7.17
CA LYS A 74 22.48 6.04 5.77
C LYS A 74 21.23 5.50 5.04
N TRP A 75 20.07 6.00 5.41
CA TRP A 75 18.81 5.62 4.79
C TRP A 75 18.43 6.58 3.67
N GLU A 76 18.08 6.02 2.52
CA GLU A 76 17.51 6.78 1.42
C GLU A 76 15.97 6.78 1.53
N PHE A 77 15.36 7.77 0.88
CA PHE A 77 13.92 7.94 0.86
C PHE A 77 13.42 8.02 -0.57
N LEU A 78 12.45 7.17 -0.90
CA LEU A 78 11.64 7.23 -2.10
C LEU A 78 10.22 7.61 -1.69
N SER A 79 9.76 8.80 -2.04
CA SER A 79 8.41 9.27 -1.72
C SER A 79 7.69 9.75 -2.96
N GLU A 80 6.36 9.54 -3.02
CA GLU A 80 5.49 10.10 -4.05
C GLU A 80 5.63 11.63 -4.14
N GLU A 81 5.82 12.30 -3.00
CA GLU A 81 5.90 13.77 -2.92
C GLU A 81 7.26 14.36 -3.33
N ASP A 82 8.27 13.51 -3.57
CA ASP A 82 9.60 13.96 -3.97
C ASP A 82 9.68 14.18 -5.49
N LYS A 83 9.77 15.43 -5.91
CA LYS A 83 9.97 15.77 -7.32
C LYS A 83 11.36 15.41 -7.86
N ASN A 84 12.37 15.42 -6.99
CA ASN A 84 13.79 15.30 -7.35
C ASN A 84 14.48 14.24 -6.49
N TYR A 85 14.11 12.98 -6.64
CA TYR A 85 14.88 11.89 -6.04
C TYR A 85 16.04 11.45 -6.97
N ASN A 86 17.19 11.16 -6.39
CA ASN A 86 18.31 10.60 -7.13
C ASN A 86 18.14 9.08 -7.26
N ARG A 87 17.66 8.63 -8.43
CA ARG A 87 17.41 7.20 -8.72
C ARG A 87 18.65 6.34 -8.50
N ASN A 88 19.83 6.82 -8.91
CA ASN A 88 21.07 6.06 -8.74
C ASN A 88 21.39 5.86 -7.27
N THR A 89 21.21 6.88 -6.43
CA THR A 89 21.44 6.76 -4.99
C THR A 89 20.47 5.77 -4.37
N ILE A 90 19.17 5.89 -4.68
CA ILE A 90 18.13 4.97 -4.18
C ILE A 90 18.41 3.54 -4.61
N ASN A 91 18.69 3.30 -5.90
CA ASN A 91 18.90 1.95 -6.44
C ASN A 91 20.15 1.25 -5.91
N ASN A 92 21.16 2.01 -5.47
CA ASN A 92 22.41 1.51 -4.92
C ASN A 92 22.43 1.49 -3.38
N SER A 93 21.38 2.02 -2.74
CA SER A 93 21.27 2.00 -1.28
C SER A 93 20.82 0.63 -0.79
N LYS A 94 21.44 0.16 0.31
CA LYS A 94 20.94 -1.05 0.98
C LYS A 94 19.61 -0.83 1.67
N TRP A 95 19.45 0.33 2.31
CA TRP A 95 18.28 0.69 3.07
C TRP A 95 17.50 1.81 2.39
N VAL A 96 16.24 1.56 2.09
CA VAL A 96 15.35 2.57 1.48
C VAL A 96 14.01 2.58 2.19
N TRP A 97 13.59 3.75 2.65
CA TRP A 97 12.22 4.04 3.03
C TRP A 97 11.41 4.37 1.78
N ILE A 98 10.32 3.63 1.56
CA ILE A 98 9.37 3.88 0.47
C ILE A 98 8.10 4.45 1.10
N ILE A 99 7.66 5.63 0.65
CA ILE A 99 6.65 6.44 1.33
C ILE A 99 5.57 6.86 0.34
N ASP A 100 4.32 6.56 0.67
CA ASP A 100 3.14 7.23 0.14
C ASP A 100 2.43 7.91 1.32
N PRO A 101 2.53 9.23 1.45
CA PRO A 101 1.95 9.94 2.58
C PRO A 101 0.42 9.86 2.59
N LEU A 102 -0.23 9.74 1.43
CA LEU A 102 -1.69 9.67 1.30
C LEU A 102 -2.12 8.96 0.02
N ASP A 103 -2.07 7.63 -0.01
CA ASP A 103 -2.72 6.85 -1.07
C ASP A 103 -4.24 7.01 -1.01
N GLY A 104 -4.81 7.40 -2.14
CA GLY A 104 -6.23 7.69 -2.24
C GLY A 104 -6.59 9.15 -1.96
N THR A 105 -5.76 10.11 -2.37
CA THR A 105 -5.98 11.56 -2.21
C THR A 105 -7.37 12.02 -2.67
N LYS A 106 -7.90 11.44 -3.77
CA LYS A 106 -9.28 11.74 -4.23
C LYS A 106 -10.34 11.30 -3.22
N ASP A 107 -10.13 10.17 -2.56
CA ASP A 107 -11.05 9.64 -1.55
C ASP A 107 -10.94 10.42 -0.24
N PHE A 108 -9.76 10.90 0.11
CA PHE A 108 -9.56 11.84 1.22
C PHE A 108 -10.32 13.13 1.01
N ILE A 109 -10.18 13.77 -0.16
CA ILE A 109 -10.87 15.02 -0.50
C ILE A 109 -12.39 14.84 -0.50
N LYS A 110 -12.88 13.68 -0.98
CA LYS A 110 -14.31 13.33 -1.00
C LYS A 110 -14.84 12.81 0.33
N GLU A 111 -13.99 12.69 1.35
CA GLU A 111 -14.33 12.17 2.68
C GLU A 111 -14.97 10.77 2.65
N THR A 112 -14.61 9.91 1.70
CA THR A 112 -15.12 8.54 1.64
C THR A 112 -14.52 7.64 2.73
N GLY A 113 -13.39 8.03 3.31
CA GLY A 113 -12.65 7.26 4.31
C GLY A 113 -11.79 6.14 3.74
N GLU A 114 -11.73 5.97 2.42
CA GLU A 114 -10.99 4.89 1.75
C GLU A 114 -9.60 5.34 1.28
N TYR A 115 -8.84 5.90 2.18
CA TYR A 115 -7.47 6.35 1.99
C TYR A 115 -6.56 5.79 3.08
N ALA A 116 -5.25 5.77 2.82
CA ALA A 116 -4.26 5.27 3.75
C ALA A 116 -2.91 5.99 3.59
N MET A 117 -2.07 5.94 4.62
CA MET A 117 -0.65 6.25 4.53
C MET A 117 0.12 4.93 4.40
N HIS A 118 1.08 4.87 3.48
CA HIS A 118 1.96 3.73 3.32
C HIS A 118 3.39 4.10 3.70
N LEU A 119 4.04 3.23 4.44
CA LEU A 119 5.44 3.35 4.79
C LEU A 119 6.08 1.96 4.76
N ALA A 120 7.10 1.76 3.94
CA ALA A 120 7.86 0.52 3.92
C ALA A 120 9.34 0.78 4.12
N LEU A 121 10.01 -0.09 4.87
CA LEU A 121 11.46 -0.13 4.95
C LEU A 121 11.97 -1.35 4.20
N THR A 122 12.87 -1.14 3.25
CA THR A 122 13.52 -2.21 2.51
C THR A 122 14.99 -2.33 2.88
N TYR A 123 15.51 -3.56 2.87
CA TYR A 123 16.93 -3.87 2.92
C TYR A 123 17.31 -4.73 1.72
N GLU A 124 18.30 -4.27 0.94
CA GLU A 124 18.72 -4.94 -0.30
C GLU A 124 17.52 -5.26 -1.24
N LYS A 125 16.59 -4.31 -1.33
CA LYS A 125 15.34 -4.37 -2.11
C LYS A 125 14.29 -5.37 -1.60
N GLU A 126 14.50 -6.01 -0.45
CA GLU A 126 13.48 -6.81 0.22
C GLU A 126 12.75 -5.99 1.28
N ILE A 127 11.44 -6.16 1.38
CA ILE A 127 10.61 -5.47 2.39
C ILE A 127 10.88 -6.10 3.75
N ILE A 128 11.38 -5.30 4.70
CA ILE A 128 11.64 -5.70 6.08
C ILE A 128 10.48 -5.29 6.98
N LEU A 129 9.93 -4.09 6.76
CA LEU A 129 8.82 -3.54 7.51
C LEU A 129 7.81 -2.96 6.53
N GLY A 130 6.54 -3.30 6.70
CA GLY A 130 5.42 -2.72 5.97
C GLY A 130 4.42 -2.11 6.94
N ILE A 131 4.00 -0.88 6.68
CA ILE A 131 3.06 -0.12 7.51
C ILE A 131 1.97 0.46 6.62
N VAL A 132 0.71 0.22 6.99
CA VAL A 132 -0.45 0.88 6.39
C VAL A 132 -1.32 1.46 7.51
N LEU A 133 -1.36 2.78 7.60
CA LEU A 133 -2.25 3.48 8.51
C LEU A 133 -3.57 3.79 7.78
N ILE A 134 -4.70 3.37 8.36
CA ILE A 134 -6.05 3.71 7.90
C ILE A 134 -6.69 4.62 8.96
N PRO A 135 -6.53 5.94 8.86
CA PRO A 135 -6.90 6.87 9.93
C PRO A 135 -8.39 6.83 10.26
N GLN A 136 -9.22 6.69 9.23
CA GLN A 136 -10.68 6.69 9.37
C GLN A 136 -11.21 5.46 10.11
N LYS A 137 -10.47 4.35 10.10
CA LYS A 137 -10.82 3.12 10.83
C LYS A 137 -10.07 2.99 12.16
N ASN A 138 -9.20 3.95 12.50
CA ASN A 138 -8.31 3.84 13.66
C ASN A 138 -7.50 2.54 13.64
N GLN A 139 -6.94 2.18 12.47
CA GLN A 139 -6.17 0.95 12.26
C GLN A 139 -4.78 1.26 11.76
N LEU A 140 -3.79 0.74 12.45
CA LEU A 140 -2.39 0.70 12.05
C LEU A 140 -1.99 -0.74 11.75
N TRP A 141 -1.91 -1.09 10.49
CA TRP A 141 -1.44 -2.38 10.00
C TRP A 141 0.07 -2.39 9.97
N ILE A 142 0.67 -3.45 10.47
CA ILE A 142 2.11 -3.65 10.61
C ILE A 142 2.46 -5.03 10.10
N SER A 143 3.48 -5.14 9.27
CA SER A 143 4.18 -6.40 8.98
C SER A 143 5.66 -6.25 9.29
N LEU A 144 6.23 -7.25 9.89
CA LEU A 144 7.68 -7.36 10.11
C LEU A 144 8.14 -8.69 9.55
N LYS A 145 9.19 -8.66 8.73
CA LYS A 145 9.74 -9.86 8.06
C LYS A 145 9.97 -10.97 9.09
N ASP A 146 9.45 -12.16 8.79
CA ASP A 146 9.51 -13.37 9.61
C ASP A 146 8.78 -13.30 10.98
N GLU A 147 8.07 -12.20 11.26
CA GLU A 147 7.22 -12.07 12.46
C GLU A 147 5.71 -12.02 12.14
N GLY A 148 5.38 -11.91 10.84
CA GLY A 148 3.99 -11.90 10.39
C GLY A 148 3.37 -10.51 10.32
N THR A 149 2.04 -10.50 10.24
CA THR A 149 1.22 -9.28 10.08
C THR A 149 0.18 -9.21 11.17
N TRP A 150 -0.07 -7.99 11.67
CA TRP A 150 -1.15 -7.67 12.60
C TRP A 150 -1.62 -6.24 12.38
N PHE A 151 -2.73 -5.86 12.98
CA PHE A 151 -3.07 -4.44 13.11
C PHE A 151 -3.35 -4.06 14.56
N GLU A 152 -3.17 -2.80 14.85
CA GLU A 152 -3.35 -2.20 16.16
C GLU A 152 -4.29 -0.98 16.04
N ASN A 153 -5.05 -0.70 17.08
CA ASN A 153 -5.72 0.59 17.23
C ASN A 153 -4.88 1.53 18.11
N GLU A 154 -5.31 2.77 18.27
CA GLU A 154 -4.65 3.79 19.09
C GLU A 154 -4.51 3.39 20.57
N ASN A 155 -5.30 2.41 21.05
CA ASN A 155 -5.23 1.84 22.41
C ASN A 155 -4.32 0.59 22.46
N SER A 156 -3.54 0.33 21.42
CA SER A 156 -2.61 -0.81 21.30
C SER A 156 -3.28 -2.19 21.38
N ILE A 157 -4.58 -2.28 21.07
CA ILE A 157 -5.27 -3.56 20.93
C ILE A 157 -4.82 -4.20 19.62
N LYS A 158 -4.22 -5.38 19.73
CA LYS A 158 -3.64 -6.14 18.62
C LYS A 158 -4.65 -7.13 18.06
N GLU A 159 -4.83 -7.13 16.74
CA GLU A 159 -5.66 -8.10 16.03
C GLU A 159 -4.88 -8.68 14.83
N TYR A 160 -5.25 -9.88 14.38
CA TYR A 160 -4.54 -10.60 13.35
C TYR A 160 -5.40 -10.78 12.09
N PRO A 161 -4.74 -10.95 10.92
CA PRO A 161 -5.44 -11.25 9.67
C PRO A 161 -6.24 -12.56 9.77
N ILE A 162 -7.21 -12.68 8.86
CA ILE A 162 -7.91 -13.95 8.66
C ILE A 162 -6.97 -15.02 8.10
N ASN A 163 -7.30 -16.29 8.34
CA ASN A 163 -6.62 -17.41 7.72
C ASN A 163 -6.87 -17.46 6.21
N LYS A 164 -5.98 -18.14 5.48
CA LYS A 164 -6.15 -18.42 4.05
C LYS A 164 -7.50 -19.09 3.77
N LYS A 165 -8.09 -18.69 2.65
CA LYS A 165 -9.32 -19.26 2.11
C LYS A 165 -9.00 -20.16 0.91
N ASN A 166 -9.99 -20.97 0.53
CA ASN A 166 -9.96 -21.74 -0.71
C ASN A 166 -11.30 -21.56 -1.41
N LYS A 167 -11.42 -20.45 -2.18
CA LYS A 167 -12.62 -20.11 -2.93
C LYS A 167 -12.35 -20.18 -4.41
N LYS A 168 -13.34 -20.64 -5.18
CA LYS A 168 -13.30 -20.58 -6.65
C LYS A 168 -13.50 -19.14 -7.14
N LEU A 169 -12.99 -18.83 -8.33
CA LEU A 169 -13.01 -17.47 -8.90
C LEU A 169 -14.40 -16.81 -8.91
N LYS A 170 -15.47 -17.59 -9.22
CA LYS A 170 -16.86 -17.11 -9.22
C LYS A 170 -17.44 -16.82 -7.83
N GLU A 171 -16.81 -17.32 -6.78
CA GLU A 171 -17.25 -17.14 -5.40
C GLU A 171 -16.60 -15.90 -4.75
N LEU A 172 -15.65 -15.29 -5.45
CA LEU A 172 -14.84 -14.20 -4.92
C LEU A 172 -15.59 -12.88 -4.93
N LYS A 173 -15.37 -12.10 -3.88
CA LYS A 173 -15.59 -10.66 -3.87
C LYS A 173 -14.32 -9.98 -4.33
N ILE A 174 -14.36 -9.39 -5.54
CA ILE A 174 -13.23 -8.72 -6.16
C ILE A 174 -13.22 -7.24 -5.76
N LEU A 175 -12.07 -6.77 -5.29
CA LEU A 175 -11.79 -5.38 -5.03
C LEU A 175 -11.01 -4.78 -6.21
N THR A 176 -11.42 -3.59 -6.66
CA THR A 176 -10.80 -2.88 -7.78
C THR A 176 -10.58 -1.41 -7.44
N SER A 177 -9.85 -0.69 -8.27
CA SER A 177 -9.81 0.77 -8.18
C SER A 177 -11.12 1.39 -8.67
N LYS A 178 -11.56 2.50 -8.04
CA LYS A 178 -12.72 3.29 -8.50
C LYS A 178 -12.43 4.09 -9.77
N SER A 179 -11.18 4.52 -9.95
CA SER A 179 -10.79 5.53 -10.94
C SER A 179 -10.05 4.97 -12.15
N HIS A 180 -9.59 3.73 -12.12
CA HIS A 180 -8.79 3.12 -13.19
C HIS A 180 -9.54 1.97 -13.87
N VAL A 181 -10.81 2.24 -14.23
CA VAL A 181 -11.68 1.28 -14.90
C VAL A 181 -11.75 1.64 -16.38
N HIS A 182 -11.33 0.73 -17.25
CA HIS A 182 -11.39 0.87 -18.70
C HIS A 182 -12.11 -0.32 -19.33
N GLN A 183 -12.52 -0.19 -20.61
CA GLN A 183 -13.37 -1.18 -21.28
C GLN A 183 -12.79 -2.61 -21.22
N LYS A 184 -11.47 -2.79 -21.46
CA LYS A 184 -10.85 -4.13 -21.39
C LYS A 184 -10.94 -4.74 -19.99
N PHE A 185 -10.84 -3.91 -18.93
CA PHE A 185 -10.99 -4.38 -17.57
C PHE A 185 -12.42 -4.77 -17.25
N ASN A 186 -13.40 -3.98 -17.69
CA ASN A 186 -14.80 -4.33 -17.55
C ASN A 186 -15.14 -5.66 -18.23
N SER A 187 -14.70 -5.85 -19.49
CA SER A 187 -14.88 -7.12 -20.22
C SER A 187 -14.24 -8.30 -19.49
N LEU A 188 -13.05 -8.10 -18.87
CA LEU A 188 -12.44 -9.13 -18.05
C LEU A 188 -13.30 -9.48 -16.83
N LEU A 189 -13.79 -8.48 -16.10
CA LEU A 189 -14.65 -8.70 -14.93
C LEU A 189 -15.96 -9.39 -15.29
N GLU A 190 -16.56 -9.06 -16.45
CA GLU A 190 -17.73 -9.76 -16.99
C GLU A 190 -17.42 -11.24 -17.29
N LYS A 191 -16.29 -11.54 -17.93
CA LYS A 191 -15.85 -12.93 -18.20
C LYS A 191 -15.60 -13.71 -16.91
N ILE A 192 -15.01 -13.08 -15.89
CA ILE A 192 -14.78 -13.70 -14.58
C ILE A 192 -16.12 -14.02 -13.91
N ASN A 193 -17.12 -13.16 -14.05
CA ASN A 193 -18.44 -13.25 -13.41
C ASN A 193 -18.34 -13.58 -11.90
N PRO A 194 -17.68 -12.73 -11.10
CA PRO A 194 -17.47 -12.99 -9.69
C PRO A 194 -18.74 -12.77 -8.88
N LYS A 195 -18.75 -13.26 -7.63
CA LYS A 195 -19.88 -13.05 -6.71
C LYS A 195 -20.21 -11.56 -6.49
N GLN A 196 -19.18 -10.72 -6.41
CA GLN A 196 -19.31 -9.29 -6.19
C GLN A 196 -18.08 -8.55 -6.71
N ILE A 197 -18.28 -7.35 -7.21
CA ILE A 197 -17.22 -6.39 -7.55
C ILE A 197 -17.42 -5.15 -6.68
N GLN A 198 -16.35 -4.66 -6.06
CA GLN A 198 -16.38 -3.44 -5.27
C GLN A 198 -15.18 -2.55 -5.60
N GLY A 199 -15.47 -1.34 -6.09
CA GLY A 199 -14.49 -0.28 -6.24
C GLY A 199 -14.14 0.34 -4.89
N MET A 200 -12.85 0.46 -4.59
CA MET A 200 -12.33 1.11 -3.39
C MET A 200 -11.20 2.07 -3.75
N GLY A 201 -10.86 3.00 -2.84
CA GLY A 201 -9.79 3.98 -3.01
C GLY A 201 -8.40 3.36 -2.95
N SER A 202 -7.66 3.63 -1.88
CA SER A 202 -6.29 3.21 -1.60
C SER A 202 -5.98 1.73 -1.85
N VAL A 203 -4.76 1.42 -2.31
CA VAL A 203 -4.27 0.03 -2.40
C VAL A 203 -4.15 -0.57 -1.00
N GLY A 204 -3.56 0.16 -0.05
CA GLY A 204 -3.45 -0.28 1.35
C GLY A 204 -4.81 -0.54 1.99
N TYR A 205 -5.81 0.29 1.68
CA TYR A 205 -7.18 0.07 2.15
C TYR A 205 -7.78 -1.24 1.58
N LYS A 206 -7.54 -1.54 0.29
CA LYS A 206 -7.99 -2.79 -0.35
C LYS A 206 -7.30 -4.02 0.23
N ILE A 207 -5.98 -3.98 0.39
CA ILE A 207 -5.22 -5.10 0.97
C ILE A 207 -5.63 -5.34 2.43
N SER A 208 -5.75 -4.30 3.23
CA SER A 208 -6.26 -4.41 4.61
C SER A 208 -7.68 -4.98 4.66
N SER A 209 -8.52 -4.66 3.67
CA SER A 209 -9.87 -5.25 3.56
C SER A 209 -9.83 -6.74 3.24
N ILE A 210 -8.88 -7.20 2.41
CA ILE A 210 -8.66 -8.64 2.18
C ILE A 210 -8.19 -9.32 3.46
N LEU A 211 -7.25 -8.72 4.18
CA LEU A 211 -6.70 -9.26 5.43
C LEU A 211 -7.75 -9.36 6.55
N ARG A 212 -8.76 -8.48 6.56
CA ARG A 212 -9.92 -8.57 7.46
C ARG A 212 -10.99 -9.55 6.99
N GLY A 213 -10.97 -9.96 5.72
CA GLY A 213 -12.01 -10.81 5.13
C GLY A 213 -13.18 -10.05 4.51
N ASP A 214 -13.09 -8.73 4.38
CA ASP A 214 -14.09 -7.87 3.73
C ASP A 214 -14.08 -8.02 2.21
N GLY A 215 -12.99 -8.52 1.63
CA GLY A 215 -12.79 -8.87 0.24
C GLY A 215 -12.01 -10.17 0.09
N ASP A 216 -11.90 -10.68 -1.13
CA ASP A 216 -11.21 -11.95 -1.38
C ASP A 216 -10.04 -11.81 -2.36
N LEU A 217 -10.16 -10.91 -3.33
CA LEU A 217 -9.18 -10.72 -4.40
C LEU A 217 -9.09 -9.23 -4.76
N TYR A 218 -7.90 -8.71 -4.88
CA TYR A 218 -7.64 -7.42 -5.52
C TYR A 218 -7.09 -7.64 -6.91
N ILE A 219 -7.61 -6.88 -7.89
CA ILE A 219 -7.09 -6.82 -9.24
C ILE A 219 -6.85 -5.37 -9.63
N SER A 220 -5.63 -5.07 -10.07
CA SER A 220 -5.29 -3.84 -10.79
C SER A 220 -4.96 -4.20 -12.23
N TYR A 221 -5.46 -3.41 -13.19
CA TYR A 221 -5.16 -3.61 -14.61
C TYR A 221 -4.74 -2.28 -15.22
N ALA A 222 -3.43 -2.05 -15.33
CA ALA A 222 -2.85 -0.91 -16.01
C ALA A 222 -2.61 -1.24 -17.48
N LEU A 223 -3.09 -0.37 -18.37
CA LEU A 223 -2.78 -0.47 -19.81
C LEU A 223 -1.39 0.11 -20.09
N PRO A 224 -0.69 -0.37 -21.12
CA PRO A 224 0.57 0.25 -21.57
C PRO A 224 0.39 1.76 -21.82
N GLY A 225 1.24 2.58 -21.21
CA GLY A 225 1.17 4.04 -21.29
C GLY A 225 0.06 4.70 -20.45
N GLY A 226 -0.71 3.91 -19.70
CA GLY A 226 -1.70 4.41 -18.75
C GLY A 226 -1.11 4.59 -17.34
N THR A 227 -1.93 5.08 -16.42
CA THR A 227 -1.55 5.18 -15.00
C THR A 227 -1.44 3.79 -14.40
N SER A 228 -0.32 3.50 -13.76
CA SER A 228 -0.05 2.24 -13.06
C SER A 228 0.40 2.51 -11.63
N PRO A 229 0.19 1.55 -10.71
CA PRO A 229 0.73 1.66 -9.37
C PRO A 229 2.25 1.80 -9.39
N GLN A 230 2.76 2.62 -8.48
CA GLN A 230 4.18 2.83 -8.29
C GLN A 230 4.68 2.02 -7.07
N ASP A 231 5.99 1.98 -6.85
CA ASP A 231 6.57 1.27 -5.71
C ASP A 231 5.98 1.74 -4.37
N TRP A 232 5.68 3.01 -4.21
CA TRP A 232 5.10 3.56 -2.98
C TRP A 232 3.65 3.14 -2.74
N ASP A 233 2.86 2.90 -3.81
CA ASP A 233 1.49 2.35 -3.69
C ASP A 233 1.51 0.90 -3.17
N ILE A 234 2.55 0.13 -3.50
CA ILE A 234 2.56 -1.34 -3.41
C ILE A 234 3.43 -1.86 -2.27
N ALA A 235 4.58 -1.25 -1.96
CA ALA A 235 5.57 -1.84 -1.08
C ALA A 235 5.01 -2.21 0.31
N ALA A 236 4.36 -1.27 0.99
CA ALA A 236 3.79 -1.55 2.31
C ALA A 236 2.64 -2.57 2.26
N PRO A 237 1.63 -2.42 1.36
CA PRO A 237 0.57 -3.42 1.21
C PRO A 237 1.08 -4.82 0.85
N LEU A 238 2.13 -4.94 0.02
CA LEU A 238 2.75 -6.24 -0.28
C LEU A 238 3.37 -6.86 0.97
N GLY A 239 4.12 -6.09 1.75
CA GLY A 239 4.68 -6.55 3.02
C GLY A 239 3.61 -7.14 3.92
N LEU A 240 2.48 -6.43 4.09
CA LEU A 240 1.36 -6.89 4.91
C LEU A 240 0.82 -8.24 4.45
N ILE A 241 0.46 -8.37 3.18
CA ILE A 241 -0.21 -9.59 2.71
C ILE A 241 0.75 -10.78 2.61
N LYS A 242 2.03 -10.54 2.29
CA LYS A 242 3.07 -11.58 2.21
C LYS A 242 3.35 -12.16 3.59
N GLU A 243 3.57 -11.32 4.60
CA GLU A 243 3.82 -11.74 5.98
C GLU A 243 2.57 -12.35 6.66
N ALA A 244 1.36 -12.06 6.16
CA ALA A 244 0.14 -12.78 6.53
C ALA A 244 0.02 -14.16 5.84
N GLY A 245 0.99 -14.53 5.01
CA GLY A 245 0.99 -15.78 4.24
C GLY A 245 0.15 -15.73 2.97
N GLY A 246 -0.35 -14.56 2.54
CA GLY A 246 -1.06 -14.37 1.28
C GLY A 246 -0.11 -14.12 0.10
N TYR A 247 -0.68 -13.62 -0.98
CA TYR A 247 0.02 -13.40 -2.24
C TYR A 247 -0.29 -12.03 -2.81
N PHE A 248 0.71 -11.38 -3.40
CA PHE A 248 0.56 -10.18 -4.22
C PHE A 248 1.59 -10.26 -5.34
N THR A 249 1.13 -10.59 -6.54
CA THR A 249 1.96 -10.97 -7.69
C THR A 249 1.54 -10.24 -8.95
N ASP A 250 2.33 -10.39 -10.02
CA ASP A 250 1.85 -10.12 -11.37
C ASP A 250 0.84 -11.20 -11.83
N ILE A 251 0.32 -11.03 -13.06
CA ILE A 251 -0.65 -11.96 -13.67
C ILE A 251 -0.10 -13.37 -13.86
N ASN A 252 1.22 -13.54 -13.93
CA ASN A 252 1.89 -14.82 -14.09
C ASN A 252 2.17 -15.51 -12.75
N GLY A 253 1.79 -14.87 -11.64
CA GLY A 253 2.10 -15.36 -10.30
C GLY A 253 3.54 -15.08 -9.86
N ALA A 254 4.27 -14.23 -10.60
CA ALA A 254 5.63 -13.87 -10.24
C ALA A 254 5.67 -12.75 -9.17
N ASP A 255 6.66 -12.83 -8.28
CA ASP A 255 6.89 -11.83 -7.25
C ASP A 255 7.17 -10.45 -7.85
N LEU A 256 6.61 -9.42 -7.25
CA LEU A 256 6.86 -8.03 -7.62
C LEU A 256 8.25 -7.61 -7.16
N LYS A 257 8.96 -6.89 -8.04
CA LYS A 257 10.30 -6.37 -7.75
C LYS A 257 10.24 -4.88 -7.56
N PHE A 258 10.88 -4.40 -6.49
CA PHE A 258 10.97 -2.99 -6.13
C PHE A 258 12.30 -2.38 -6.55
N LEU A 259 12.33 -1.05 -6.62
CA LEU A 259 13.55 -0.27 -6.88
C LEU A 259 14.28 -0.76 -8.13
N LYS A 260 13.50 -0.98 -9.21
CA LYS A 260 14.04 -1.40 -10.52
C LYS A 260 14.85 -0.28 -11.13
N GLU A 261 15.88 -0.63 -11.90
CA GLU A 261 16.60 0.35 -12.70
C GLU A 261 15.67 1.07 -13.68
N GLY A 262 15.71 2.38 -13.65
CA GLY A 262 15.01 3.26 -14.59
C GLY A 262 13.53 3.54 -14.29
N ASN A 263 12.88 2.77 -13.42
CA ASN A 263 11.44 2.91 -13.24
C ASN A 263 10.97 2.29 -11.91
N PHE A 264 10.05 2.96 -11.22
CA PHE A 264 9.38 2.47 -10.02
C PHE A 264 7.93 2.03 -10.28
N ASP A 265 7.58 1.89 -11.55
CA ASP A 265 6.26 1.50 -12.04
C ASP A 265 6.03 -0.01 -11.89
N GLN A 266 4.92 -0.39 -11.30
CA GLN A 266 4.41 -1.75 -11.18
C GLN A 266 3.32 -2.03 -12.23
N GLY A 267 3.62 -1.71 -13.50
CA GLY A 267 2.67 -1.83 -14.62
C GLY A 267 2.11 -3.23 -14.86
N GLY A 268 1.11 -3.28 -15.74
CA GLY A 268 0.45 -4.55 -16.13
C GLY A 268 -0.70 -4.91 -15.21
N ILE A 269 -0.87 -6.21 -14.96
CA ILE A 269 -1.94 -6.73 -14.11
C ILE A 269 -1.34 -7.26 -12.82
N LEU A 270 -1.84 -6.72 -11.71
CA LEU A 270 -1.45 -7.11 -10.38
C LEU A 270 -2.63 -7.79 -9.68
N ILE A 271 -2.34 -8.87 -8.96
CA ILE A 271 -3.34 -9.67 -8.26
C ILE A 271 -2.88 -9.94 -6.84
N ALA A 272 -3.77 -9.66 -5.85
CA ALA A 272 -3.50 -9.99 -4.46
C ALA A 272 -4.65 -10.78 -3.83
N SER A 273 -4.34 -11.78 -2.99
CA SER A 273 -5.32 -12.58 -2.29
C SER A 273 -4.78 -13.33 -1.08
N MET A 274 -5.68 -13.74 -0.19
CA MET A 274 -5.47 -14.74 0.85
C MET A 274 -5.96 -16.15 0.42
N ASN A 275 -6.02 -16.43 -0.88
CA ASN A 275 -6.47 -17.71 -1.41
C ASN A 275 -5.31 -18.69 -1.59
N SER A 276 -5.49 -19.93 -1.14
CA SER A 276 -4.50 -20.99 -1.31
C SER A 276 -4.28 -21.42 -2.78
N ASN A 277 -5.27 -21.18 -3.65
CA ASN A 277 -5.23 -21.45 -5.09
C ASN A 277 -4.91 -20.18 -5.91
N HIS A 278 -4.14 -19.24 -5.36
CA HIS A 278 -3.81 -17.96 -6.00
C HIS A 278 -3.23 -18.13 -7.42
N LEU A 279 -2.30 -19.06 -7.61
CA LEU A 279 -1.67 -19.29 -8.92
C LEU A 279 -2.68 -19.79 -9.96
N GLU A 280 -3.61 -20.68 -9.59
CA GLU A 280 -4.68 -21.14 -10.47
C GLU A 280 -5.61 -19.97 -10.87
N ILE A 281 -5.88 -19.05 -9.94
CA ILE A 281 -6.65 -17.82 -10.20
C ILE A 281 -5.91 -16.96 -11.22
N CYS A 282 -4.62 -16.71 -11.04
CA CYS A 282 -3.79 -15.96 -11.99
C CYS A 282 -3.81 -16.58 -13.39
N GLU A 283 -3.59 -17.89 -13.49
CA GLU A 283 -3.63 -18.63 -14.77
C GLU A 283 -5.00 -18.51 -15.45
N THR A 284 -6.08 -18.65 -14.69
CA THR A 284 -7.44 -18.53 -15.23
C THR A 284 -7.70 -17.13 -15.77
N ILE A 285 -7.33 -16.08 -15.00
CA ILE A 285 -7.48 -14.69 -15.43
C ILE A 285 -6.63 -14.41 -16.67
N SER A 286 -5.39 -14.90 -16.73
CA SER A 286 -4.51 -14.76 -17.89
C SER A 286 -5.13 -15.37 -19.16
N LYS A 287 -5.73 -16.56 -19.07
CA LYS A 287 -6.45 -17.19 -20.20
C LYS A 287 -7.66 -16.36 -20.66
N LEU A 288 -8.41 -15.74 -19.74
CA LEU A 288 -9.57 -14.91 -20.06
C LEU A 288 -9.21 -13.59 -20.77
N ILE A 289 -7.99 -13.09 -20.58
CA ILE A 289 -7.50 -11.88 -21.23
C ILE A 289 -7.09 -12.16 -22.67
N ASN A 290 -6.50 -13.33 -22.94
CA ASN A 290 -5.96 -13.70 -24.23
C ASN A 290 -7.01 -14.29 -25.20
N ASN A 291 -8.19 -14.60 -24.68
CA ASN A 291 -9.39 -15.03 -25.45
C ASN A 291 -10.40 -13.87 -25.61
#